data_1c61b71b14ec94c048a8ed4fea8a345a
#
_entry.id   1c61b71b14ec94c048a8ed4fea8a345a
#
_cell.length_a   1.000
_cell.length_b   1.000
_cell.length_c   1.000
_cell.angle_alpha   90.00
_cell.angle_beta   90.00
_cell.angle_gamma   90.00
#
_symmetry.space_group_name_H-M   'P 1'
#
loop_
_entity.id
_entity.type
_entity.pdbx_description
1 polymer ?
#
loop_
_entity_poly.entity_id
_entity_poly.type
_entity_poly.pdbx_seq_one_letter_code
_entity_poly.pdbx_strand_id
1 'polypeptide(L)'
;YFLKTIDFDRFNSGAGVPTLNRNHLNSLKIKIPDLETQEKIADILSTYDKLIENNNRRIKILEEIAEEIYKEWFVRMRFPGHKNTTFEKGIPKGWEVVKVRDLAKKIESGKRPKANYSEEHMVVSLGAADIKSLGEYEDSKEYLIPYSFFKEMRRGKVEDKDIAIYKDGAYTGKTTMFRDGFPYSNIAVNEHVFLVQCKDPKLQNYLLFTLKQKSYFDLIQALSMTSAQPGLNQNKLKNIKIQIPTNDLVEKFHILTESLLKQIFNLAKQNQNLKKQRDLLLPRLMNGTIQVK
;
A
#
# COMPACT_ATOMS: atom_id res chain seq x y z
N TYR A 1 -25.74 -8.09 -2.47
CA TYR A 1 -25.11 -8.85 -1.38
C TYR A 1 -25.23 -10.37 -1.59
N PHE A 2 -26.41 -10.91 -1.84
CA PHE A 2 -26.63 -12.36 -2.00
C PHE A 2 -25.64 -12.99 -3.00
N LEU A 3 -25.45 -12.41 -4.18
CA LEU A 3 -24.53 -12.95 -5.19
C LEU A 3 -23.06 -13.07 -4.71
N LYS A 4 -22.65 -12.30 -3.69
CA LYS A 4 -21.31 -12.42 -3.08
C LYS A 4 -21.16 -13.66 -2.18
N THR A 5 -22.27 -14.33 -1.82
CA THR A 5 -22.23 -15.57 -1.02
C THR A 5 -22.21 -16.83 -1.89
N ILE A 6 -22.34 -16.68 -3.20
CA ILE A 6 -22.33 -17.79 -4.16
C ILE A 6 -20.90 -18.07 -4.59
N ASP A 7 -20.49 -19.31 -4.42
CA ASP A 7 -19.26 -19.83 -5.00
C ASP A 7 -19.50 -20.13 -6.50
N PHE A 8 -19.15 -19.15 -7.35
CA PHE A 8 -19.35 -19.28 -8.80
C PHE A 8 -18.40 -20.28 -9.46
N ASP A 9 -17.28 -20.63 -8.83
CA ASP A 9 -16.32 -21.60 -9.38
C ASP A 9 -16.94 -23.00 -9.52
N ARG A 10 -17.93 -23.32 -8.68
CA ARG A 10 -18.72 -24.56 -8.79
C ARG A 10 -19.54 -24.68 -10.09
N PHE A 11 -19.80 -23.56 -10.74
CA PHE A 11 -20.61 -23.50 -11.98
C PHE A 11 -19.75 -23.28 -13.21
N ASN A 12 -18.41 -23.33 -13.06
CA ASN A 12 -17.50 -23.21 -14.18
C ASN A 12 -17.58 -24.44 -15.09
N SER A 13 -18.02 -24.23 -16.32
CA SER A 13 -18.16 -25.27 -17.34
C SER A 13 -17.11 -25.22 -18.45
N GLY A 14 -16.16 -24.26 -18.37
CA GLY A 14 -15.15 -24.05 -19.40
C GLY A 14 -13.81 -24.73 -19.06
N ALA A 15 -13.28 -25.52 -20.00
CA ALA A 15 -11.99 -26.22 -19.83
C ALA A 15 -10.75 -25.30 -19.94
N GLY A 16 -10.88 -24.11 -20.53
CA GLY A 16 -9.75 -23.18 -20.72
C GLY A 16 -10.02 -21.75 -20.25
N VAL A 17 -11.25 -21.29 -20.37
CA VAL A 17 -11.69 -19.99 -19.87
C VAL A 17 -12.87 -20.22 -18.93
N PRO A 18 -12.80 -19.70 -17.67
CA PRO A 18 -13.91 -19.81 -16.75
C PRO A 18 -15.19 -19.22 -17.36
N THR A 19 -16.21 -20.06 -17.54
CA THR A 19 -17.45 -19.67 -18.21
C THR A 19 -18.64 -20.03 -17.33
N LEU A 20 -19.44 -19.02 -17.00
CA LEU A 20 -20.67 -19.18 -16.23
C LEU A 20 -21.87 -19.28 -17.17
N ASN A 21 -22.54 -20.45 -17.19
CA ASN A 21 -23.74 -20.65 -17.98
C ASN A 21 -24.95 -20.00 -17.27
N ARG A 22 -25.69 -19.16 -18.00
CA ARG A 22 -26.91 -18.50 -17.52
C ARG A 22 -27.95 -19.49 -16.95
N ASN A 23 -28.04 -20.70 -17.51
CA ASN A 23 -28.97 -21.71 -17.02
C ASN A 23 -28.63 -22.20 -15.62
N HIS A 24 -27.36 -22.23 -15.24
CA HIS A 24 -26.96 -22.56 -13.87
C HIS A 24 -27.45 -21.49 -12.87
N LEU A 25 -27.35 -20.21 -13.21
CA LEU A 25 -27.89 -19.13 -12.37
C LEU A 25 -29.41 -19.21 -12.24
N ASN A 26 -30.12 -19.48 -13.35
CA ASN A 26 -31.57 -19.58 -13.36
C ASN A 26 -32.11 -20.79 -12.60
N SER A 27 -31.30 -21.84 -12.45
CA SER A 27 -31.67 -23.07 -11.71
C SER A 27 -31.41 -22.98 -10.19
N LEU A 28 -30.74 -21.90 -9.72
CA LEU A 28 -30.46 -21.74 -8.30
C LEU A 28 -31.74 -21.54 -7.50
N LYS A 29 -32.00 -22.48 -6.60
CA LYS A 29 -33.04 -22.31 -5.59
C LYS A 29 -32.53 -21.47 -4.43
N ILE A 30 -33.08 -20.30 -4.26
CA ILE A 30 -32.73 -19.37 -3.18
C ILE A 30 -33.90 -19.19 -2.22
N LYS A 31 -33.58 -19.08 -0.93
CA LYS A 31 -34.55 -18.62 0.08
C LYS A 31 -34.44 -17.10 0.16
N ILE A 32 -35.53 -16.43 -0.10
CA ILE A 32 -35.61 -14.97 -0.03
C ILE A 32 -36.43 -14.62 1.20
N PRO A 33 -35.92 -13.84 2.18
CA PRO A 33 -36.72 -13.33 3.27
C PRO A 33 -37.81 -12.36 2.78
N ASP A 34 -38.74 -12.00 3.61
CA ASP A 34 -39.72 -10.94 3.32
C ASP A 34 -39.00 -9.59 3.09
N LEU A 35 -39.72 -8.66 2.47
CA LEU A 35 -39.12 -7.37 2.05
C LEU A 35 -38.58 -6.56 3.23
N GLU A 36 -39.29 -6.54 4.35
CA GLU A 36 -38.85 -5.82 5.54
C GLU A 36 -37.54 -6.36 6.09
N THR A 37 -37.40 -7.68 6.13
CA THR A 37 -36.15 -8.35 6.51
C THR A 37 -35.01 -8.05 5.53
N GLN A 38 -35.31 -8.04 4.19
CA GLN A 38 -34.31 -7.67 3.19
C GLN A 38 -33.79 -6.25 3.34
N GLU A 39 -34.69 -5.28 3.63
CA GLU A 39 -34.34 -3.89 3.87
C GLU A 39 -33.44 -3.75 5.10
N LYS A 40 -33.78 -4.38 6.21
CA LYS A 40 -32.95 -4.38 7.43
C LYS A 40 -31.57 -4.97 7.19
N ILE A 41 -31.47 -6.08 6.47
CA ILE A 41 -30.17 -6.68 6.09
C ILE A 41 -29.36 -5.73 5.20
N ALA A 42 -30.01 -5.11 4.22
CA ALA A 42 -29.37 -4.15 3.33
C ALA A 42 -28.85 -2.93 4.09
N ASP A 43 -29.61 -2.40 5.04
CA ASP A 43 -29.21 -1.27 5.87
C ASP A 43 -28.00 -1.58 6.74
N ILE A 44 -27.98 -2.77 7.37
CA ILE A 44 -26.84 -3.21 8.18
C ILE A 44 -25.58 -3.27 7.29
N LEU A 45 -25.63 -4.01 6.19
CA LEU A 45 -24.46 -4.23 5.34
C LEU A 45 -24.01 -2.94 4.63
N SER A 46 -24.95 -2.11 4.18
CA SER A 46 -24.62 -0.82 3.55
C SER A 46 -24.00 0.18 4.52
N THR A 47 -24.28 0.06 5.82
CA THR A 47 -23.61 0.88 6.84
C THR A 47 -22.11 0.59 6.88
N TYR A 48 -21.71 -0.68 6.82
CA TYR A 48 -20.28 -1.04 6.69
C TYR A 48 -19.66 -0.47 5.41
N ASP A 49 -20.35 -0.63 4.27
CA ASP A 49 -19.84 -0.12 2.97
C ASP A 49 -19.69 1.40 2.99
N LYS A 50 -20.66 2.14 3.55
CA LYS A 50 -20.60 3.60 3.70
C LYS A 50 -19.46 4.05 4.62
N LEU A 51 -19.22 3.32 5.72
CA LEU A 51 -18.11 3.61 6.64
C LEU A 51 -16.76 3.39 5.95
N ILE A 52 -16.60 2.27 5.22
CA ILE A 52 -15.39 1.95 4.44
C ILE A 52 -15.13 3.02 3.38
N GLU A 53 -16.16 3.41 2.63
CA GLU A 53 -16.07 4.46 1.60
C GLU A 53 -15.67 5.81 2.22
N ASN A 54 -16.29 6.20 3.33
CA ASN A 54 -15.95 7.43 4.04
C ASN A 54 -14.48 7.41 4.52
N ASN A 55 -14.03 6.31 5.11
CA ASN A 55 -12.64 6.16 5.52
C ASN A 55 -11.68 6.24 4.32
N ASN A 56 -12.00 5.59 3.20
CA ASN A 56 -11.19 5.67 1.98
C ASN A 56 -11.08 7.12 1.46
N ARG A 57 -12.17 7.88 1.48
CA ARG A 57 -12.18 9.31 1.12
C ARG A 57 -11.29 10.13 2.07
N ARG A 58 -11.37 9.87 3.37
CA ARG A 58 -10.51 10.53 4.37
C ARG A 58 -9.04 10.18 4.19
N ILE A 59 -8.71 8.92 3.93
CA ILE A 59 -7.34 8.47 3.63
C ILE A 59 -6.78 9.26 2.46
N LYS A 60 -7.53 9.33 1.36
CA LYS A 60 -7.13 10.07 0.15
C LYS A 60 -6.87 11.56 0.44
N ILE A 61 -7.77 12.21 1.17
CA ILE A 61 -7.61 13.63 1.53
C ILE A 61 -6.38 13.84 2.42
N LEU A 62 -6.14 12.96 3.41
CA LEU A 62 -4.97 13.05 4.29
C LEU A 62 -3.66 12.86 3.53
N GLU A 63 -3.64 11.94 2.56
CA GLU A 63 -2.48 11.73 1.67
C GLU A 63 -2.24 12.96 0.80
N GLU A 64 -3.29 13.52 0.18
CA GLU A 64 -3.22 14.74 -0.63
C GLU A 64 -2.72 15.95 0.19
N ILE A 65 -3.19 16.11 1.44
CA ILE A 65 -2.70 17.16 2.35
C ILE A 65 -1.20 17.00 2.60
N ALA A 66 -0.73 15.80 2.91
CA ALA A 66 0.68 15.55 3.16
C ALA A 66 1.55 15.80 1.92
N GLU A 67 1.07 15.42 0.73
CA GLU A 67 1.73 15.69 -0.55
C GLU A 67 1.76 17.20 -0.86
N GLU A 68 0.68 17.94 -0.61
CA GLU A 68 0.65 19.39 -0.83
C GLU A 68 1.56 20.15 0.15
N ILE A 69 1.65 19.74 1.42
CA ILE A 69 2.63 20.28 2.36
C ILE A 69 4.05 20.08 1.82
N TYR A 70 4.37 18.88 1.33
CA TYR A 70 5.67 18.61 0.71
C TYR A 70 5.91 19.52 -0.50
N LYS A 71 4.94 19.64 -1.42
CA LYS A 71 5.07 20.48 -2.61
C LYS A 71 5.24 21.96 -2.27
N GLU A 72 4.45 22.48 -1.32
CA GLU A 72 4.59 23.88 -0.88
C GLU A 72 5.99 24.15 -0.32
N TRP A 73 6.47 23.27 0.54
CA TRP A 73 7.74 23.54 1.21
C TRP A 73 8.96 23.28 0.34
N PHE A 74 8.96 22.18 -0.41
CA PHE A 74 10.19 21.66 -1.02
C PHE A 74 10.20 21.69 -2.57
N VAL A 75 9.05 21.91 -3.19
CA VAL A 75 8.95 22.11 -4.65
C VAL A 75 8.76 23.60 -4.96
N ARG A 76 7.78 24.25 -4.31
CA ARG A 76 7.49 25.68 -4.49
C ARG A 76 8.37 26.57 -3.62
N MET A 77 9.23 25.99 -2.76
CA MET A 77 10.15 26.68 -1.85
C MET A 77 9.46 27.66 -0.88
N ARG A 78 8.22 27.36 -0.46
CA ARG A 78 7.44 28.18 0.47
C ARG A 78 7.40 27.57 1.87
N PHE A 79 8.56 27.13 2.35
CA PHE A 79 8.73 26.57 3.69
C PHE A 79 8.72 27.67 4.77
N PRO A 80 8.48 27.33 6.04
CA PRO A 80 8.57 28.28 7.15
C PRO A 80 9.94 29.01 7.17
N GLY A 81 9.91 30.34 7.09
CA GLY A 81 11.13 31.17 7.06
C GLY A 81 11.70 31.44 5.66
N HIS A 82 11.08 30.94 4.58
CA HIS A 82 11.59 31.08 3.20
C HIS A 82 11.86 32.52 2.78
N LYS A 83 11.09 33.52 3.28
CA LYS A 83 11.27 34.95 2.93
C LYS A 83 12.61 35.51 3.35
N ASN A 84 13.24 34.94 4.39
CA ASN A 84 14.53 35.36 4.94
C ASN A 84 15.67 34.43 4.53
N THR A 85 15.40 33.45 3.65
CA THR A 85 16.39 32.47 3.21
C THR A 85 17.08 32.95 1.94
N THR A 86 18.42 32.97 1.96
CA THR A 86 19.24 33.22 0.78
C THR A 86 19.40 31.93 -0.04
N PHE A 87 19.61 32.11 -1.33
CA PHE A 87 19.84 30.98 -2.24
C PHE A 87 21.27 31.02 -2.75
N GLU A 88 21.93 29.86 -2.72
CA GLU A 88 23.27 29.67 -3.27
C GLU A 88 23.18 28.62 -4.39
N LYS A 89 23.57 29.02 -5.62
CA LYS A 89 23.46 28.13 -6.81
C LYS A 89 22.06 27.50 -7.03
N GLY A 90 21.03 28.26 -6.72
CA GLY A 90 19.62 27.80 -6.89
C GLY A 90 19.09 26.88 -5.79
N ILE A 91 19.86 26.64 -4.73
CA ILE A 91 19.49 25.83 -3.58
C ILE A 91 19.43 26.75 -2.34
N PRO A 92 18.42 26.61 -1.45
CA PRO A 92 18.37 27.36 -0.21
C PRO A 92 19.63 27.13 0.62
N LYS A 93 20.17 28.19 1.22
CA LYS A 93 21.36 28.11 2.08
C LYS A 93 21.15 27.11 3.23
N GLY A 94 22.12 26.23 3.43
CA GLY A 94 22.07 25.18 4.45
C GLY A 94 21.40 23.89 3.98
N TRP A 95 20.93 23.84 2.72
CA TRP A 95 20.48 22.57 2.13
C TRP A 95 21.66 21.86 1.47
N GLU A 96 21.58 20.52 1.45
CA GLU A 96 22.61 19.67 0.89
C GLU A 96 22.05 18.79 -0.24
N VAL A 97 22.88 18.41 -1.19
CA VAL A 97 22.53 17.40 -2.21
C VAL A 97 23.29 16.13 -1.90
N VAL A 98 22.55 15.09 -1.51
CA VAL A 98 23.11 13.79 -1.13
C VAL A 98 22.54 12.68 -2.01
N LYS A 99 23.14 11.50 -1.96
CA LYS A 99 22.59 10.31 -2.63
C LYS A 99 21.70 9.51 -1.69
N VAL A 100 20.71 8.80 -2.23
CA VAL A 100 19.83 7.90 -1.45
C VAL A 100 20.64 6.97 -0.55
N ARG A 101 21.78 6.42 -1.04
CA ARG A 101 22.65 5.55 -0.24
C ARG A 101 23.20 6.20 1.02
N ASP A 102 23.40 7.51 0.99
CA ASP A 102 24.01 8.24 2.11
C ASP A 102 22.97 8.41 3.24
N LEU A 103 21.68 8.49 2.88
CA LEU A 103 20.55 8.55 3.79
C LEU A 103 20.12 7.18 4.31
N ALA A 104 20.22 6.14 3.47
CA ALA A 104 19.63 4.86 3.75
C ALA A 104 20.44 4.02 4.74
N LYS A 105 19.74 3.48 5.73
CA LYS A 105 20.18 2.37 6.58
C LYS A 105 20.03 1.04 5.84
N LYS A 106 18.92 0.89 5.07
CA LYS A 106 18.53 -0.32 4.37
C LYS A 106 18.07 0.01 2.96
N ILE A 107 18.58 -0.69 1.95
CA ILE A 107 18.06 -0.74 0.59
C ILE A 107 18.16 -2.19 0.15
N GLU A 108 17.06 -2.91 0.11
CA GLU A 108 17.05 -4.33 -0.19
C GLU A 108 15.79 -4.76 -0.95
N SER A 109 15.82 -5.93 -1.57
CA SER A 109 14.65 -6.62 -2.10
C SER A 109 14.56 -8.01 -1.49
N GLY A 110 13.37 -8.57 -1.51
CA GLY A 110 13.15 -9.92 -1.04
C GLY A 110 13.45 -10.99 -2.06
N LYS A 111 12.88 -12.15 -1.85
CA LYS A 111 12.96 -13.32 -2.73
C LYS A 111 11.72 -14.19 -2.55
N ARG A 112 11.43 -15.02 -3.55
CA ARG A 112 10.40 -16.06 -3.47
C ARG A 112 11.04 -17.41 -3.13
N PRO A 113 10.31 -18.32 -2.48
CA PRO A 113 10.73 -19.71 -2.35
C PRO A 113 10.78 -20.37 -3.74
N LYS A 114 11.71 -21.32 -3.92
CA LYS A 114 11.90 -22.03 -5.20
C LYS A 114 10.93 -23.19 -5.43
N ALA A 115 10.25 -23.64 -4.40
CA ALA A 115 9.32 -24.77 -4.45
C ALA A 115 7.98 -24.39 -3.81
N ASN A 116 6.93 -25.12 -4.17
CA ASN A 116 5.66 -25.05 -3.47
C ASN A 116 5.81 -25.76 -2.13
N TYR A 117 5.50 -25.07 -1.07
CA TYR A 117 5.50 -25.59 0.29
C TYR A 117 4.07 -25.74 0.77
N SER A 118 3.82 -26.80 1.52
CA SER A 118 2.57 -27.00 2.24
C SER A 118 2.87 -26.86 3.72
N GLU A 119 2.52 -25.71 4.30
CA GLU A 119 2.58 -25.44 5.75
C GLU A 119 1.24 -24.87 6.20
N GLU A 120 0.84 -25.15 7.45
CA GLU A 120 -0.38 -24.56 8.03
C GLU A 120 -0.22 -23.06 8.26
N HIS A 121 1.01 -22.62 8.54
CA HIS A 121 1.29 -21.22 8.82
C HIS A 121 1.98 -20.53 7.64
N MET A 122 1.28 -19.60 7.02
CA MET A 122 1.72 -18.88 5.84
C MET A 122 1.83 -17.38 6.10
N VAL A 123 2.71 -16.71 5.36
CA VAL A 123 2.93 -15.26 5.43
C VAL A 123 2.73 -14.66 4.05
N VAL A 124 2.10 -13.49 3.99
CA VAL A 124 1.93 -12.76 2.74
C VAL A 124 3.27 -12.23 2.22
N SER A 125 3.53 -12.47 0.94
CA SER A 125 4.69 -11.94 0.21
C SER A 125 4.21 -10.97 -0.86
N LEU A 126 4.41 -9.68 -0.61
CA LEU A 126 3.97 -8.60 -1.49
C LEU A 126 4.84 -8.50 -2.73
N GLY A 127 4.19 -8.34 -3.86
CA GLY A 127 4.82 -8.10 -5.15
C GLY A 127 4.66 -6.65 -5.60
N ALA A 128 5.13 -6.39 -6.81
CA ALA A 128 5.04 -5.07 -7.42
C ALA A 128 3.58 -4.57 -7.57
N ALA A 129 2.63 -5.47 -7.86
CA ALA A 129 1.21 -5.12 -7.99
C ALA A 129 0.57 -4.64 -6.68
N ASP A 130 1.17 -4.99 -5.54
CA ASP A 130 0.68 -4.62 -4.21
C ASP A 130 1.17 -3.22 -3.78
N ILE A 131 2.04 -2.57 -4.57
CA ILE A 131 2.50 -1.22 -4.32
C ILE A 131 1.43 -0.23 -4.80
N LYS A 132 0.54 0.14 -3.88
CA LYS A 132 -0.62 1.02 -4.09
C LYS A 132 -0.46 2.35 -3.36
N SER A 133 -1.54 3.12 -3.21
CA SER A 133 -1.57 4.34 -2.39
C SER A 133 -1.42 4.01 -0.90
N LEU A 134 -1.12 5.01 -0.08
CA LEU A 134 -0.97 4.82 1.36
C LEU A 134 -2.25 4.24 1.98
N GLY A 135 -2.10 3.22 2.79
CA GLY A 135 -3.24 2.57 3.45
C GLY A 135 -4.16 1.76 2.52
N GLU A 136 -3.80 1.56 1.25
CA GLU A 136 -4.53 0.75 0.30
C GLU A 136 -3.92 -0.65 0.21
N TYR A 137 -4.77 -1.67 0.36
CA TYR A 137 -4.40 -3.07 0.21
C TYR A 137 -5.58 -3.90 -0.33
N GLU A 138 -5.28 -4.87 -1.19
CA GLU A 138 -6.26 -5.79 -1.76
C GLU A 138 -5.83 -7.22 -1.45
N ASP A 139 -6.66 -7.93 -0.71
CA ASP A 139 -6.43 -9.29 -0.21
C ASP A 139 -6.91 -10.41 -1.15
N SER A 140 -7.54 -10.04 -2.27
CA SER A 140 -8.17 -11.03 -3.18
C SER A 140 -7.18 -11.91 -3.95
N LYS A 141 -5.89 -11.55 -3.99
CA LYS A 141 -4.85 -12.25 -4.77
C LYS A 141 -3.52 -12.32 -4.03
N GLU A 142 -3.57 -12.71 -2.76
CA GLU A 142 -2.37 -12.82 -1.94
C GLU A 142 -1.46 -13.96 -2.41
N TYR A 143 -0.16 -13.65 -2.53
CA TYR A 143 0.86 -14.67 -2.68
C TYR A 143 1.40 -15.05 -1.31
N LEU A 144 1.25 -16.30 -0.93
CA LEU A 144 1.63 -16.81 0.38
C LEU A 144 2.96 -17.56 0.32
N ILE A 145 3.80 -17.34 1.31
CA ILE A 145 5.05 -18.07 1.52
C ILE A 145 5.03 -18.78 2.88
N PRO A 146 5.73 -19.92 3.03
CA PRO A 146 5.82 -20.62 4.30
C PRO A 146 6.44 -19.75 5.40
N TYR A 147 5.93 -19.87 6.62
CA TYR A 147 6.47 -19.15 7.77
C TYR A 147 7.92 -19.55 8.06
N SER A 148 8.28 -20.83 7.88
CA SER A 148 9.66 -21.30 8.00
C SER A 148 10.60 -20.55 7.06
N PHE A 149 10.20 -20.41 5.78
CA PHE A 149 10.94 -19.63 4.80
C PHE A 149 11.05 -18.15 5.20
N PHE A 150 9.94 -17.55 5.62
CA PHE A 150 9.92 -16.16 6.13
C PHE A 150 10.89 -16.00 7.31
N LYS A 151 10.89 -16.93 8.25
CA LYS A 151 11.77 -16.89 9.43
C LYS A 151 13.26 -16.88 9.05
N GLU A 152 13.63 -17.65 8.03
CA GLU A 152 15.01 -17.75 7.53
C GLU A 152 15.45 -16.61 6.60
N MET A 153 14.51 -15.80 6.11
CA MET A 153 14.85 -14.66 5.27
C MET A 153 15.74 -13.68 6.02
N ARG A 154 16.87 -13.32 5.41
CA ARG A 154 17.80 -12.31 5.95
C ARG A 154 17.48 -10.90 5.45
N ARG A 155 16.66 -10.77 4.40
CA ARG A 155 16.27 -9.52 3.75
C ARG A 155 14.88 -9.65 3.11
N GLY A 156 14.23 -8.51 2.90
CA GLY A 156 12.87 -8.47 2.32
C GLY A 156 11.77 -8.73 3.33
N LYS A 157 12.06 -8.80 4.63
CA LYS A 157 11.07 -8.67 5.70
C LYS A 157 10.72 -7.20 5.85
N VAL A 158 9.43 -6.89 5.86
CA VAL A 158 8.98 -5.52 6.03
C VAL A 158 9.06 -5.13 7.50
N GLU A 159 9.73 -4.03 7.76
CA GLU A 159 9.79 -3.37 9.05
C GLU A 159 8.87 -2.14 9.08
N ASP A 160 8.55 -1.67 10.29
CA ASP A 160 7.73 -0.47 10.46
C ASP A 160 8.33 0.73 9.74
N LYS A 161 7.48 1.45 9.01
CA LYS A 161 7.82 2.61 8.18
C LYS A 161 8.72 2.33 6.98
N ASP A 162 8.93 1.08 6.58
CA ASP A 162 9.63 0.78 5.33
C ASP A 162 8.92 1.43 4.13
N ILE A 163 9.69 2.16 3.32
CA ILE A 163 9.25 2.64 2.02
C ILE A 163 9.43 1.51 1.02
N ALA A 164 8.37 1.14 0.33
CA ALA A 164 8.37 0.13 -0.72
C ALA A 164 8.31 0.79 -2.09
N ILE A 165 9.19 0.36 -3.00
CA ILE A 165 9.31 0.91 -4.36
C ILE A 165 9.12 -0.22 -5.37
N TYR A 166 8.20 -0.04 -6.31
CA TYR A 166 7.98 -0.91 -7.46
C TYR A 166 9.22 -0.92 -8.35
N LYS A 167 9.83 -2.10 -8.56
CA LYS A 167 11.15 -2.23 -9.17
C LYS A 167 11.14 -2.50 -10.67
N ASP A 168 10.23 -3.34 -11.16
CA ASP A 168 10.26 -3.88 -12.52
C ASP A 168 8.87 -3.87 -13.16
N GLY A 169 8.68 -3.20 -14.28
CA GLY A 169 7.44 -3.20 -15.05
C GLY A 169 6.92 -1.79 -15.35
N ALA A 170 5.66 -1.69 -15.80
CA ALA A 170 5.06 -0.46 -16.29
C ALA A 170 4.99 0.68 -15.24
N TYR A 171 4.96 0.33 -13.96
CA TYR A 171 4.84 1.31 -12.86
C TYR A 171 6.10 1.37 -12.00
N THR A 172 7.26 1.02 -12.57
CA THR A 172 8.56 1.14 -11.88
C THR A 172 8.73 2.53 -11.28
N GLY A 173 9.05 2.60 -9.99
CA GLY A 173 9.15 3.86 -9.25
C GLY A 173 7.90 4.22 -8.44
N LYS A 174 6.75 3.54 -8.65
CA LYS A 174 5.60 3.71 -7.77
C LYS A 174 6.02 3.37 -6.33
N THR A 175 5.65 4.24 -5.39
CA THR A 175 6.18 4.20 -4.03
C THR A 175 5.04 4.25 -3.02
N THR A 176 5.14 3.42 -1.98
CA THR A 176 4.24 3.40 -0.82
C THR A 176 5.04 3.22 0.47
N MET A 177 4.36 3.14 1.61
CA MET A 177 4.95 2.84 2.90
C MET A 177 4.13 1.77 3.61
N PHE A 178 4.80 0.89 4.37
CA PHE A 178 4.18 -0.03 5.30
C PHE A 178 4.41 0.44 6.73
N ARG A 179 3.36 0.41 7.54
CA ARG A 179 3.43 1.03 8.85
C ARG A 179 2.44 0.41 9.84
N ASP A 180 2.82 0.41 11.13
CA ASP A 180 1.97 0.00 12.24
C ASP A 180 1.36 -1.41 12.06
N GLY A 181 2.07 -2.32 11.36
CA GLY A 181 1.60 -3.66 11.06
C GLY A 181 0.47 -3.74 10.03
N PHE A 182 0.30 -2.72 9.16
CA PHE A 182 -0.62 -2.75 8.03
C PHE A 182 0.12 -3.22 6.75
N PRO A 183 -0.44 -4.10 5.92
CA PRO A 183 -1.71 -4.81 6.09
C PRO A 183 -1.65 -5.96 7.12
N TYR A 184 -0.47 -6.52 7.42
CA TYR A 184 -0.22 -7.56 8.41
C TYR A 184 1.07 -7.29 9.16
N SER A 185 1.18 -7.82 10.39
CA SER A 185 2.39 -7.64 11.22
C SER A 185 3.61 -8.37 10.67
N ASN A 186 3.38 -9.53 10.03
CA ASN A 186 4.43 -10.30 9.35
C ASN A 186 4.14 -10.31 7.86
N ILE A 187 4.95 -9.60 7.10
CA ILE A 187 4.91 -9.59 5.63
C ILE A 187 6.32 -9.57 5.07
N ALA A 188 6.49 -10.17 3.92
CA ALA A 188 7.70 -10.07 3.12
C ALA A 188 7.42 -9.34 1.81
N VAL A 189 8.47 -8.89 1.13
CA VAL A 189 8.40 -8.49 -0.27
C VAL A 189 9.17 -9.50 -1.12
N ASN A 190 8.81 -9.58 -2.39
CA ASN A 190 9.53 -10.39 -3.35
C ASN A 190 10.68 -9.61 -4.04
N GLU A 191 11.29 -10.21 -5.06
CA GLU A 191 12.39 -9.64 -5.84
C GLU A 191 12.01 -8.41 -6.68
N HIS A 192 10.70 -8.13 -6.85
CA HIS A 192 10.18 -7.01 -7.66
C HIS A 192 9.88 -5.74 -6.85
N VAL A 193 10.22 -5.74 -5.56
CA VAL A 193 10.02 -4.60 -4.66
C VAL A 193 11.31 -4.28 -3.93
N PHE A 194 11.70 -3.00 -3.89
CA PHE A 194 12.72 -2.52 -2.95
C PHE A 194 12.08 -2.02 -1.67
N LEU A 195 12.71 -2.35 -0.54
CA LEU A 195 12.49 -1.73 0.76
C LEU A 195 13.59 -0.72 1.05
N VAL A 196 13.23 0.47 1.49
CA VAL A 196 14.16 1.55 1.85
C VAL A 196 13.83 2.08 3.24
N GLN A 197 14.85 2.17 4.08
CA GLN A 197 14.75 2.76 5.42
C GLN A 197 15.90 3.73 5.64
N CYS A 198 15.60 4.93 6.15
CA CYS A 198 16.60 5.95 6.47
C CYS A 198 17.36 5.62 7.77
N LYS A 199 18.59 6.11 7.86
CA LYS A 199 19.39 6.12 9.10
C LYS A 199 18.76 7.01 10.16
N ASP A 200 18.34 8.20 9.76
CA ASP A 200 17.56 9.11 10.59
C ASP A 200 16.06 8.90 10.34
N PRO A 201 15.29 8.43 11.34
CA PRO A 201 13.86 8.21 11.20
C PRO A 201 13.06 9.48 10.82
N LYS A 202 13.56 10.67 11.13
CA LYS A 202 12.90 11.93 10.79
C LYS A 202 12.90 12.19 9.27
N LEU A 203 13.89 11.66 8.55
CA LEU A 203 13.97 11.73 7.09
C LEU A 203 13.06 10.74 6.37
N GLN A 204 12.49 9.76 7.05
CA GLN A 204 11.71 8.72 6.41
C GLN A 204 10.47 9.26 5.67
N ASN A 205 9.71 10.14 6.33
CA ASN A 205 8.54 10.76 5.70
C ASN A 205 8.95 11.70 4.56
N TYR A 206 10.05 12.46 4.75
CA TYR A 206 10.59 13.33 3.70
C TYR A 206 10.98 12.50 2.46
N LEU A 207 11.73 11.42 2.64
CA LEU A 207 12.13 10.53 1.55
C LEU A 207 10.92 9.90 0.84
N LEU A 208 9.91 9.47 1.58
CA LEU A 208 8.66 8.94 1.03
C LEU A 208 8.04 9.94 0.05
N PHE A 209 7.77 11.16 0.50
CA PHE A 209 7.11 12.17 -0.32
C PHE A 209 8.01 12.71 -1.43
N THR A 210 9.33 12.69 -1.26
CA THR A 210 10.28 12.95 -2.34
C THR A 210 10.13 11.93 -3.47
N LEU A 211 10.19 10.65 -3.15
CA LEU A 211 10.11 9.57 -4.14
C LEU A 211 8.73 9.46 -4.81
N LYS A 212 7.66 9.91 -4.13
CA LYS A 212 6.31 9.99 -4.69
C LYS A 212 6.11 11.15 -5.67
N GLN A 213 7.01 12.15 -5.70
CA GLN A 213 6.89 13.25 -6.66
C GLN A 213 7.03 12.75 -8.09
N LYS A 214 6.21 13.33 -8.99
CA LYS A 214 6.22 12.99 -10.40
C LYS A 214 7.62 13.07 -11.03
N SER A 215 8.41 14.09 -10.68
CA SER A 215 9.78 14.26 -11.17
C SER A 215 10.69 13.09 -10.78
N TYR A 216 10.56 12.55 -9.58
CA TYR A 216 11.32 11.38 -9.14
C TYR A 216 10.78 10.08 -9.73
N PHE A 217 9.46 9.96 -9.87
CA PHE A 217 8.87 8.84 -10.60
C PHE A 217 9.38 8.79 -12.04
N ASP A 218 9.34 9.91 -12.77
CA ASP A 218 9.80 10.01 -14.15
C ASP A 218 11.33 9.74 -14.24
N LEU A 219 12.12 10.24 -13.29
CA LEU A 219 13.55 9.93 -13.19
C LEU A 219 13.80 8.43 -13.01
N ILE A 220 13.07 7.77 -12.12
CA ILE A 220 13.22 6.32 -11.87
C ILE A 220 12.81 5.53 -13.11
N GLN A 221 11.72 5.93 -13.78
CA GLN A 221 11.30 5.34 -15.06
C GLN A 221 12.43 5.46 -16.12
N ALA A 222 12.98 6.65 -16.30
CA ALA A 222 14.09 6.88 -17.23
C ALA A 222 15.31 6.01 -16.90
N LEU A 223 15.69 5.96 -15.61
CA LEU A 223 16.79 5.10 -15.15
C LEU A 223 16.52 3.61 -15.39
N SER A 224 15.25 3.16 -15.25
CA SER A 224 14.89 1.75 -15.47
C SER A 224 15.09 1.30 -16.91
N MET A 225 14.91 2.21 -17.86
CA MET A 225 15.01 1.95 -19.31
C MET A 225 16.44 1.87 -19.85
N THR A 226 17.44 2.28 -19.08
CA THR A 226 18.84 2.38 -19.54
C THR A 226 19.63 1.06 -19.49
N SER A 227 19.01 -0.08 -19.21
CA SER A 227 19.66 -1.40 -19.16
C SER A 227 19.04 -2.37 -20.16
N ALA A 228 19.82 -3.34 -20.64
CA ALA A 228 19.36 -4.39 -21.57
C ALA A 228 18.15 -5.18 -21.03
N GLN A 229 18.06 -5.33 -19.70
CA GLN A 229 16.84 -5.77 -19.01
C GLN A 229 16.19 -4.56 -18.34
N PRO A 230 15.00 -4.12 -18.77
CA PRO A 230 14.29 -3.02 -18.14
C PRO A 230 14.03 -3.31 -16.66
N GLY A 231 14.35 -2.35 -15.81
CA GLY A 231 14.14 -2.45 -14.37
C GLY A 231 15.08 -1.57 -13.56
N LEU A 232 14.61 -1.17 -12.37
CA LEU A 232 15.39 -0.41 -11.42
C LEU A 232 16.35 -1.35 -10.69
N ASN A 233 17.64 -1.20 -10.86
CA ASN A 233 18.61 -1.93 -10.03
C ASN A 233 19.00 -1.13 -8.78
N GLN A 234 19.54 -1.83 -7.78
CA GLN A 234 19.91 -1.23 -6.50
C GLN A 234 20.94 -0.10 -6.63
N ASN A 235 21.90 -0.21 -7.56
CA ASN A 235 22.93 0.83 -7.77
C ASN A 235 22.32 2.12 -8.35
N LYS A 236 21.38 2.00 -9.28
CA LYS A 236 20.64 3.15 -9.81
C LYS A 236 19.88 3.86 -8.71
N LEU A 237 19.10 3.12 -7.92
CA LEU A 237 18.37 3.67 -6.77
C LEU A 237 19.32 4.35 -5.77
N LYS A 238 20.41 3.71 -5.39
CA LYS A 238 21.43 4.24 -4.48
C LYS A 238 22.04 5.56 -4.94
N ASN A 239 22.16 5.79 -6.24
CA ASN A 239 22.80 6.98 -6.81
C ASN A 239 21.82 8.13 -7.13
N ILE A 240 20.53 7.97 -6.91
CA ILE A 240 19.56 9.07 -7.05
C ILE A 240 19.95 10.18 -6.09
N LYS A 241 20.07 11.41 -6.61
CA LYS A 241 20.38 12.62 -5.83
C LYS A 241 19.10 13.20 -5.26
N ILE A 242 19.15 13.58 -4.00
CA ILE A 242 18.05 14.19 -3.25
C ILE A 242 18.57 15.45 -2.56
N GLN A 243 17.81 16.53 -2.63
CA GLN A 243 18.06 17.73 -1.83
C GLN A 243 17.56 17.50 -0.42
N ILE A 244 18.36 17.76 0.58
CA ILE A 244 18.00 17.62 2.00
C ILE A 244 17.92 19.01 2.61
N PRO A 245 16.75 19.37 3.17
CA PRO A 245 16.58 20.62 3.90
C PRO A 245 17.38 20.65 5.20
N THR A 246 17.43 21.81 5.85
CA THR A 246 17.99 21.92 7.21
C THR A 246 17.23 21.00 8.18
N ASN A 247 17.92 20.53 9.22
CA ASN A 247 17.36 19.63 10.23
C ASN A 247 16.07 20.19 10.88
N ASP A 248 15.99 21.49 11.12
CA ASP A 248 14.80 22.15 11.67
C ASP A 248 13.58 22.01 10.75
N LEU A 249 13.77 22.17 9.43
CA LEU A 249 12.70 21.99 8.46
C LEU A 249 12.29 20.51 8.31
N VAL A 250 13.25 19.61 8.31
CA VAL A 250 12.99 18.16 8.31
C VAL A 250 12.16 17.77 9.53
N GLU A 251 12.52 18.25 10.71
CA GLU A 251 11.80 17.95 11.95
C GLU A 251 10.36 18.49 11.94
N LYS A 252 10.18 19.74 11.53
CA LYS A 252 8.85 20.35 11.40
C LYS A 252 7.98 19.58 10.40
N PHE A 253 8.54 19.21 9.25
CA PHE A 253 7.83 18.40 8.24
C PHE A 253 7.50 17.02 8.77
N HIS A 254 8.45 16.38 9.47
CA HIS A 254 8.23 15.08 10.09
C HIS A 254 7.06 15.12 11.09
N ILE A 255 7.02 16.08 12.01
CA ILE A 255 5.96 16.21 13.01
C ILE A 255 4.57 16.32 12.33
N LEU A 256 4.45 17.19 11.33
CA LEU A 256 3.19 17.38 10.61
C LEU A 256 2.73 16.11 9.88
N THR A 257 3.64 15.52 9.10
CA THR A 257 3.30 14.33 8.27
C THR A 257 3.15 13.06 9.09
N GLU A 258 3.85 12.94 10.22
CA GLU A 258 3.72 11.79 11.12
C GLU A 258 2.30 11.64 11.65
N SER A 259 1.66 12.76 12.03
CA SER A 259 0.26 12.76 12.48
C SER A 259 -0.69 12.33 11.37
N LEU A 260 -0.50 12.83 10.14
CA LEU A 260 -1.32 12.49 8.98
C LEU A 260 -1.18 11.00 8.61
N LEU A 261 0.06 10.51 8.52
CA LEU A 261 0.34 9.10 8.22
C LEU A 261 -0.25 8.17 9.27
N LYS A 262 -0.14 8.49 10.56
CA LYS A 262 -0.75 7.71 11.63
C LYS A 262 -2.28 7.61 11.47
N GLN A 263 -2.94 8.70 11.08
CA GLN A 263 -4.38 8.70 10.82
C GLN A 263 -4.72 7.83 9.60
N ILE A 264 -3.95 7.94 8.50
CA ILE A 264 -4.13 7.12 7.29
C ILE A 264 -4.12 5.63 7.65
N PHE A 265 -3.08 5.16 8.34
CA PHE A 265 -2.94 3.74 8.66
C PHE A 265 -3.93 3.26 9.72
N ASN A 266 -4.36 4.12 10.63
CA ASN A 266 -5.47 3.80 11.55
C ASN A 266 -6.78 3.58 10.78
N LEU A 267 -7.13 4.47 9.84
CA LEU A 267 -8.32 4.32 9.00
C LEU A 267 -8.23 3.08 8.10
N ALA A 268 -7.05 2.79 7.57
CA ALA A 268 -6.81 1.59 6.77
C ALA A 268 -7.06 0.29 7.55
N LYS A 269 -6.56 0.21 8.79
CA LYS A 269 -6.83 -0.91 9.70
C LYS A 269 -8.30 -1.02 10.09
N GLN A 270 -8.96 0.12 10.34
CA GLN A 270 -10.40 0.14 10.58
C GLN A 270 -11.15 -0.45 9.39
N ASN A 271 -10.76 -0.09 8.16
CA ASN A 271 -11.37 -0.64 6.95
C ASN A 271 -11.17 -2.15 6.82
N GLN A 272 -9.99 -2.68 7.14
CA GLN A 272 -9.77 -4.14 7.18
C GLN A 272 -10.73 -4.81 8.17
N ASN A 273 -10.87 -4.25 9.37
CA ASN A 273 -11.79 -4.78 10.38
C ASN A 273 -13.26 -4.70 9.93
N LEU A 274 -13.68 -3.57 9.35
CA LEU A 274 -15.04 -3.38 8.84
C LEU A 274 -15.35 -4.38 7.70
N LYS A 275 -14.42 -4.56 6.75
CA LYS A 275 -14.55 -5.56 5.69
C LYS A 275 -14.70 -6.97 6.27
N LYS A 276 -13.81 -7.35 7.19
CA LYS A 276 -13.85 -8.66 7.85
C LYS A 276 -15.17 -8.89 8.60
N GLN A 277 -15.65 -7.90 9.35
CA GLN A 277 -16.92 -7.99 10.06
C GLN A 277 -18.10 -8.13 9.09
N ARG A 278 -18.17 -7.28 8.07
CA ARG A 278 -19.20 -7.34 7.03
C ARG A 278 -19.23 -8.72 6.36
N ASP A 279 -18.07 -9.22 5.95
CA ASP A 279 -17.95 -10.48 5.20
C ASP A 279 -18.24 -11.70 6.07
N LEU A 280 -18.03 -11.62 7.40
CA LEU A 280 -18.48 -12.64 8.36
C LEU A 280 -19.98 -12.57 8.63
N LEU A 281 -20.59 -11.39 8.62
CA LEU A 281 -22.03 -11.20 8.85
C LEU A 281 -22.84 -11.57 7.61
N LEU A 282 -22.35 -11.27 6.43
CA LEU A 282 -23.06 -11.44 5.16
C LEU A 282 -23.68 -12.84 5.00
N PRO A 283 -22.94 -13.97 5.05
CA PRO A 283 -23.54 -15.28 4.86
C PRO A 283 -24.54 -15.63 5.97
N ARG A 284 -24.32 -15.17 7.19
CA ARG A 284 -25.19 -15.47 8.35
C ARG A 284 -26.52 -14.73 8.29
N LEU A 285 -26.51 -13.50 7.79
CA LEU A 285 -27.73 -12.72 7.54
C LEU A 285 -28.50 -13.29 6.34
N MET A 286 -27.78 -13.66 5.28
CA MET A 286 -28.40 -14.16 4.05
C MET A 286 -29.04 -15.55 4.21
N ASN A 287 -28.51 -16.40 5.07
CA ASN A 287 -29.07 -17.74 5.33
C ASN A 287 -30.05 -17.79 6.52
N GLY A 288 -30.29 -16.64 7.20
CA GLY A 288 -31.19 -16.54 8.34
C GLY A 288 -30.63 -17.09 9.66
N THR A 289 -29.34 -17.41 9.75
CA THR A 289 -28.67 -17.83 11.01
C THR A 289 -28.68 -16.70 12.03
N ILE A 290 -28.56 -15.45 11.56
CA ILE A 290 -28.78 -14.25 12.36
C ILE A 290 -30.07 -13.60 11.91
N GLN A 291 -31.01 -13.45 12.83
CA GLN A 291 -32.27 -12.76 12.58
C GLN A 291 -32.10 -11.27 12.89
N VAL A 292 -32.59 -10.44 11.99
CA VAL A 292 -32.70 -8.98 12.20
C VAL A 292 -34.07 -8.69 12.82
N LYS A 293 -34.06 -7.99 13.95
CA LYS A 293 -35.29 -7.58 14.66
C LYS A 293 -35.76 -6.22 14.15
#